data_4679514af2b12702250f24d25dd297e0
#
_entry.id   4679514af2b12702250f24d25dd297e0
#
_cell.length_a   1.000
_cell.length_b   1.000
_cell.length_c   1.000
_cell.angle_alpha   90.00
_cell.angle_beta   90.00
_cell.angle_gamma   90.00
#
_symmetry.space_group_name_H-M   'P 1'
#
loop_
_entity.id
_entity.type
_entity.pdbx_description
1 polymer ?
#
loop_
_entity_poly.entity_id
_entity_poly.type
_entity_poly.pdbx_seq_one_letter_code
_entity_poly.pdbx_strand_id
1 'polypeptide(L)'
;LLVHGSVVNAELTWSAQKPLGVQFEIVAPNRRGFPPGPDVERVDFEDEACWLEQFLEPGAHLVGHSYGGVIALLAAARRPGLVRSLTVVEPPAFGVARGDPAVEEFVRRIEEHWTSGSRDPGEFLRGFLSLVGSSTPPGNFTPELLQGARTLMVERSPAEAVIPLDDLLRAPFPKLVVSGGHSPAFDAVCDVLEERLGAERAALPGAGHSIQRLGAPFNE
;
A
#
# COMPACT_ATOMS: atom_id res chain seq x y z
N LEU A 1 6.46 -12.61 0.39
CA LEU A 1 7.01 -11.26 0.63
C LEU A 1 5.86 -10.29 0.88
N LEU A 2 5.84 -9.60 2.04
CA LEU A 2 4.79 -8.68 2.44
C LEU A 2 5.34 -7.24 2.51
N VAL A 3 4.71 -6.31 1.78
CA VAL A 3 5.16 -4.92 1.68
C VAL A 3 4.14 -4.00 2.35
N HIS A 4 4.53 -3.36 3.45
CA HIS A 4 3.63 -2.51 4.22
C HIS A 4 3.41 -1.13 3.56
N GLY A 5 2.30 -0.49 3.93
CA GLY A 5 1.95 0.86 3.49
C GLY A 5 2.68 1.95 4.28
N SER A 6 2.08 3.14 4.28
CA SER A 6 2.54 4.29 5.05
C SER A 6 2.17 4.18 6.54
N VAL A 7 2.72 5.05 7.37
CA VAL A 7 2.41 5.27 8.80
C VAL A 7 3.00 4.23 9.75
N VAL A 8 2.82 2.93 9.50
CA VAL A 8 3.27 1.87 10.42
C VAL A 8 4.24 0.92 9.73
N ASN A 9 5.11 0.30 10.53
CA ASN A 9 6.11 -0.66 10.06
C ASN A 9 5.52 -2.03 9.67
N ALA A 10 6.36 -2.92 9.16
CA ALA A 10 5.95 -4.25 8.70
C ALA A 10 5.34 -5.09 9.84
N GLU A 11 5.92 -5.06 11.05
CA GLU A 11 5.44 -5.85 12.17
C GLU A 11 4.00 -5.50 12.55
N LEU A 12 3.69 -4.20 12.63
CA LEU A 12 2.34 -3.73 12.96
C LEU A 12 1.35 -3.94 11.82
N THR A 13 1.80 -3.77 10.57
CA THR A 13 0.92 -3.97 9.40
C THR A 13 0.50 -5.42 9.26
N TRP A 14 1.45 -6.36 9.42
CA TRP A 14 1.28 -7.77 9.09
C TRP A 14 1.18 -8.68 10.32
N SER A 15 0.90 -8.12 11.50
CA SER A 15 0.77 -8.90 12.74
C SER A 15 -0.27 -10.02 12.68
N ALA A 16 -1.38 -9.78 11.97
CA ALA A 16 -2.48 -10.73 11.80
C ALA A 16 -2.18 -11.85 10.77
N GLN A 17 -1.09 -11.74 10.00
CA GLN A 17 -0.63 -12.76 9.06
C GLN A 17 0.40 -13.71 9.66
N LYS A 18 0.86 -13.49 10.90
CA LYS A 18 1.77 -14.42 11.59
C LYS A 18 1.34 -15.89 11.56
N PRO A 19 0.03 -16.24 11.69
CA PRO A 19 -0.41 -17.62 11.59
C PRO A 19 -0.10 -18.30 10.25
N LEU A 20 0.04 -17.56 9.15
CA LEU A 20 0.43 -18.10 7.85
C LEU A 20 1.85 -18.64 7.84
N GLY A 21 2.68 -18.30 8.84
CA GLY A 21 4.04 -18.83 9.03
C GLY A 21 4.12 -20.34 9.23
N VAL A 22 2.99 -21.01 9.47
CA VAL A 22 2.91 -22.47 9.50
C VAL A 22 3.02 -23.09 8.08
N GLN A 23 2.61 -22.34 7.06
CA GLN A 23 2.55 -22.80 5.67
C GLN A 23 3.58 -22.12 4.76
N PHE A 24 3.97 -20.91 5.11
CA PHE A 24 4.82 -20.03 4.28
C PHE A 24 6.00 -19.48 5.09
N GLU A 25 7.13 -19.32 4.46
CA GLU A 25 8.17 -18.43 4.96
C GLU A 25 7.73 -16.99 4.73
N ILE A 26 7.57 -16.21 5.81
CA ILE A 26 7.12 -14.84 5.75
C ILE A 26 8.30 -13.90 5.83
N VAL A 27 8.53 -13.17 4.76
CA VAL A 27 9.50 -12.06 4.69
C VAL A 27 8.72 -10.74 4.63
N ALA A 28 8.89 -9.89 5.65
CA ALA A 28 8.23 -8.60 5.75
C ALA A 28 9.25 -7.52 6.14
N PRO A 29 10.01 -6.98 5.17
CA PRO A 29 11.02 -5.97 5.45
C PRO A 29 10.38 -4.63 5.84
N ASN A 30 11.02 -3.91 6.75
CA ASN A 30 10.65 -2.52 7.01
C ASN A 30 11.15 -1.63 5.88
N ARG A 31 10.27 -0.83 5.31
CA ARG A 31 10.60 0.20 4.35
C ARG A 31 11.49 1.28 4.99
N ARG A 32 12.23 2.00 4.16
CA ARG A 32 13.12 3.08 4.65
C ARG A 32 12.30 4.16 5.35
N GLY A 33 12.86 4.72 6.42
CA GLY A 33 12.21 5.76 7.23
C GLY A 33 11.28 5.22 8.32
N PHE A 34 10.97 3.91 8.31
CA PHE A 34 10.11 3.31 9.33
C PHE A 34 10.92 2.66 10.46
N PRO A 35 10.41 2.72 11.73
CA PRO A 35 11.09 2.10 12.86
C PRO A 35 11.35 0.60 12.63
N PRO A 36 12.51 0.07 13.07
CA PRO A 36 13.58 0.70 13.84
C PRO A 36 14.62 1.48 13.03
N GLY A 37 14.41 1.68 11.72
CA GLY A 37 15.30 2.47 10.89
C GLY A 37 15.29 3.96 11.25
N PRO A 38 16.27 4.76 10.74
CA PRO A 38 16.32 6.20 10.95
C PRO A 38 15.27 6.95 10.13
N ASP A 39 14.99 8.20 10.51
CA ASP A 39 14.25 9.15 9.66
C ASP A 39 14.96 9.34 8.32
N VAL A 40 14.18 9.66 7.28
CA VAL A 40 14.66 9.93 5.91
C VAL A 40 14.13 11.26 5.41
N GLU A 41 14.83 11.85 4.44
CA GLU A 41 14.43 13.13 3.84
C GLU A 41 13.49 12.97 2.65
N ARG A 42 13.46 11.78 2.05
CA ARG A 42 12.63 11.45 0.88
C ARG A 42 12.35 9.96 0.83
N VAL A 43 11.13 9.64 0.42
CA VAL A 43 10.70 8.28 0.04
C VAL A 43 10.14 8.33 -1.37
N ASP A 44 10.61 7.44 -2.23
CA ASP A 44 10.16 7.31 -3.61
C ASP A 44 9.80 5.86 -3.90
N PHE A 45 8.59 5.63 -4.42
CA PHE A 45 8.08 4.28 -4.69
C PHE A 45 8.88 3.53 -5.76
N GLU A 46 9.53 4.23 -6.70
CA GLU A 46 10.38 3.58 -7.70
C GLU A 46 11.69 3.10 -7.09
N ASP A 47 12.32 3.94 -6.24
CA ASP A 47 13.53 3.57 -5.51
C ASP A 47 13.24 2.38 -4.56
N GLU A 48 12.07 2.40 -3.90
CA GLU A 48 11.65 1.31 -3.01
C GLU A 48 11.29 0.04 -3.77
N ALA A 49 10.72 0.12 -4.98
CA ALA A 49 10.51 -1.04 -5.84
C ALA A 49 11.85 -1.68 -6.24
N CYS A 50 12.86 -0.88 -6.59
CA CYS A 50 14.21 -1.39 -6.85
C CYS A 50 14.82 -2.03 -5.59
N TRP A 51 14.67 -1.38 -4.43
CA TRP A 51 15.17 -1.93 -3.16
C TRP A 51 14.47 -3.24 -2.79
N LEU A 52 13.17 -3.38 -3.08
CA LEU A 52 12.40 -4.57 -2.79
C LEU A 52 12.88 -5.80 -3.56
N GLU A 53 13.48 -5.62 -4.75
CA GLU A 53 13.97 -6.71 -5.60
C GLU A 53 14.96 -7.64 -4.88
N GLN A 54 15.74 -7.15 -3.91
CA GLN A 54 16.68 -7.95 -3.14
C GLN A 54 16.02 -9.01 -2.23
N PHE A 55 14.72 -8.89 -1.97
CA PHE A 55 13.93 -9.83 -1.17
C PHE A 55 13.04 -10.74 -2.03
N LEU A 56 13.04 -10.54 -3.36
CA LEU A 56 12.27 -11.37 -4.28
C LEU A 56 13.07 -12.63 -4.62
N GLU A 57 12.68 -13.74 -4.04
CA GLU A 57 13.18 -15.06 -4.39
C GLU A 57 12.29 -15.71 -5.48
N PRO A 58 12.83 -16.65 -6.30
CA PRO A 58 12.04 -17.38 -7.28
C PRO A 58 10.83 -18.10 -6.67
N GLY A 59 9.64 -17.77 -7.18
CA GLY A 59 8.39 -18.34 -6.67
C GLY A 59 7.79 -17.56 -5.51
N ALA A 60 8.19 -16.31 -5.29
CA ALA A 60 7.64 -15.47 -4.24
C ALA A 60 6.16 -15.11 -4.47
N HIS A 61 5.33 -15.30 -3.45
CA HIS A 61 4.03 -14.65 -3.34
C HIS A 61 4.26 -13.23 -2.85
N LEU A 62 3.92 -12.23 -3.67
CA LEU A 62 4.12 -10.81 -3.36
C LEU A 62 2.80 -10.17 -2.96
N VAL A 63 2.74 -9.60 -1.75
CA VAL A 63 1.56 -8.93 -1.21
C VAL A 63 1.92 -7.51 -0.81
N GLY A 64 1.22 -6.52 -1.35
CA GLY A 64 1.43 -5.10 -1.01
C GLY A 64 0.17 -4.42 -0.51
N HIS A 65 0.25 -3.70 0.61
CA HIS A 65 -0.83 -2.91 1.17
C HIS A 65 -0.59 -1.42 0.97
N SER A 66 -1.61 -0.69 0.53
CA SER A 66 -1.57 0.77 0.39
C SER A 66 -0.37 1.21 -0.47
N TYR A 67 0.46 2.14 -0.02
CA TYR A 67 1.70 2.56 -0.71
C TYR A 67 2.59 1.36 -1.08
N GLY A 68 2.67 0.35 -0.20
CA GLY A 68 3.33 -0.92 -0.49
C GLY A 68 2.70 -1.69 -1.65
N GLY A 69 1.43 -1.47 -1.95
CA GLY A 69 0.76 -2.00 -3.14
C GLY A 69 1.28 -1.40 -4.43
N VAL A 70 1.56 -0.09 -4.45
CA VAL A 70 2.21 0.58 -5.59
C VAL A 70 3.63 0.03 -5.80
N ILE A 71 4.40 -0.10 -4.72
CA ILE A 71 5.75 -0.68 -4.76
C ILE A 71 5.71 -2.12 -5.30
N ALA A 72 4.75 -2.94 -4.84
CA ALA A 72 4.59 -4.32 -5.27
C ALA A 72 4.22 -4.43 -6.77
N LEU A 73 3.33 -3.57 -7.28
CA LEU A 73 3.01 -3.51 -8.70
C LEU A 73 4.25 -3.22 -9.56
N LEU A 74 5.03 -2.23 -9.16
CA LEU A 74 6.26 -1.85 -9.88
C LEU A 74 7.32 -2.96 -9.81
N ALA A 75 7.56 -3.54 -8.63
CA ALA A 75 8.54 -4.63 -8.46
C ALA A 75 8.14 -5.90 -9.24
N ALA A 76 6.85 -6.26 -9.22
CA ALA A 76 6.34 -7.40 -9.98
C ALA A 76 6.51 -7.24 -11.49
N ALA A 77 6.29 -6.03 -12.02
CA ALA A 77 6.51 -5.74 -13.43
C ALA A 77 7.99 -5.80 -13.83
N ARG A 78 8.90 -5.38 -12.93
CA ARG A 78 10.35 -5.41 -13.14
C ARG A 78 10.95 -6.82 -13.08
N ARG A 79 10.38 -7.70 -12.24
CA ARG A 79 10.88 -9.07 -11.98
C ARG A 79 9.79 -10.14 -12.12
N PRO A 80 9.07 -10.19 -13.26
CA PRO A 80 7.93 -11.09 -13.39
C PRO A 80 8.29 -12.58 -13.27
N GLY A 81 9.52 -12.94 -13.60
CA GLY A 81 10.00 -14.34 -13.50
C GLY A 81 10.26 -14.81 -12.07
N LEU A 82 10.29 -13.92 -11.07
CA LEU A 82 10.46 -14.26 -9.66
C LEU A 82 9.13 -14.39 -8.92
N VAL A 83 8.07 -13.78 -9.45
CA VAL A 83 6.76 -13.68 -8.80
C VAL A 83 5.91 -14.91 -9.14
N ARG A 84 5.38 -15.59 -8.11
CA ARG A 84 4.42 -16.68 -8.23
C ARG A 84 2.97 -16.18 -8.23
N SER A 85 2.68 -15.16 -7.44
CA SER A 85 1.39 -14.45 -7.42
C SER A 85 1.57 -13.03 -6.90
N LEU A 86 0.70 -12.12 -7.31
CA LEU A 86 0.65 -10.74 -6.85
C LEU A 86 -0.71 -10.46 -6.21
N THR A 87 -0.69 -9.98 -4.97
CA THR A 87 -1.88 -9.46 -4.29
C THR A 87 -1.66 -8.00 -3.92
N VAL A 88 -2.55 -7.11 -4.32
CA VAL A 88 -2.52 -5.71 -3.91
C VAL A 88 -3.79 -5.35 -3.14
N VAL A 89 -3.59 -4.73 -1.98
CA VAL A 89 -4.64 -4.41 -1.02
C VAL A 89 -4.74 -2.90 -0.91
N GLU A 90 -5.86 -2.34 -1.35
CA GLU A 90 -6.10 -0.88 -1.31
C GLU A 90 -4.93 -0.04 -1.89
N PRO A 91 -4.39 -0.38 -3.09
CA PRO A 91 -3.25 0.37 -3.62
C PRO A 91 -3.69 1.77 -4.08
N PRO A 92 -3.02 2.86 -3.63
CA PRO A 92 -3.33 4.23 -4.05
C PRO A 92 -2.74 4.55 -5.44
N ALA A 93 -2.87 3.63 -6.40
CA ALA A 93 -2.38 3.79 -7.75
C ALA A 93 -3.30 4.72 -8.58
N PHE A 94 -3.63 5.90 -8.03
CA PHE A 94 -4.65 6.81 -8.59
C PHE A 94 -4.38 7.23 -10.03
N GLY A 95 -3.12 7.16 -10.48
CA GLY A 95 -2.73 7.43 -11.87
C GLY A 95 -3.45 6.53 -12.90
N VAL A 96 -3.85 5.30 -12.53
CA VAL A 96 -4.53 4.37 -13.47
C VAL A 96 -6.01 4.70 -13.68
N ALA A 97 -6.63 5.42 -12.75
CA ALA A 97 -8.06 5.75 -12.76
C ALA A 97 -8.31 7.27 -12.86
N ARG A 98 -7.34 8.01 -13.44
CA ARG A 98 -7.52 9.46 -13.71
C ARG A 98 -8.73 9.69 -14.61
N GLY A 99 -9.48 10.75 -14.32
CA GLY A 99 -10.75 11.07 -14.97
C GLY A 99 -11.98 10.52 -14.26
N ASP A 100 -11.83 9.58 -13.30
CA ASP A 100 -12.92 9.20 -12.41
C ASP A 100 -13.18 10.34 -11.39
N PRO A 101 -14.43 10.83 -11.21
CA PRO A 101 -14.72 11.95 -10.33
C PRO A 101 -14.33 11.71 -8.86
N ALA A 102 -14.47 10.48 -8.36
CA ALA A 102 -14.11 10.16 -6.97
C ALA A 102 -12.60 10.15 -6.79
N VAL A 103 -11.85 9.67 -7.79
CA VAL A 103 -10.38 9.70 -7.79
C VAL A 103 -9.86 11.13 -7.85
N GLU A 104 -10.38 11.97 -8.76
CA GLU A 104 -9.96 13.37 -8.89
C GLU A 104 -10.21 14.14 -7.59
N GLU A 105 -11.38 13.98 -6.97
CA GLU A 105 -11.70 14.65 -5.71
C GLU A 105 -10.80 14.14 -4.56
N PHE A 106 -10.54 12.84 -4.49
CA PHE A 106 -9.67 12.27 -3.47
C PHE A 106 -8.22 12.78 -3.62
N VAL A 107 -7.68 12.76 -4.84
CA VAL A 107 -6.33 13.26 -5.14
C VAL A 107 -6.22 14.74 -4.79
N ARG A 108 -7.19 15.56 -5.18
CA ARG A 108 -7.23 17.00 -4.81
C ARG A 108 -7.15 17.20 -3.30
N ARG A 109 -7.93 16.44 -2.51
CA ARG A 109 -7.92 16.54 -1.03
C ARG A 109 -6.59 16.09 -0.42
N ILE A 110 -5.98 15.05 -0.98
CA ILE A 110 -4.65 14.59 -0.57
C ILE A 110 -3.60 15.69 -0.86
N GLU A 111 -3.59 16.25 -2.05
CA GLU A 111 -2.66 17.32 -2.44
C GLU A 111 -2.83 18.58 -1.55
N GLU A 112 -4.07 18.97 -1.26
CA GLU A 112 -4.36 20.04 -0.32
C GLU A 112 -3.81 19.75 1.08
N HIS A 113 -3.92 18.51 1.56
CA HIS A 113 -3.38 18.11 2.86
C HIS A 113 -1.84 18.21 2.90
N TRP A 114 -1.15 17.83 1.82
CA TRP A 114 0.31 17.98 1.73
C TRP A 114 0.79 19.42 1.59
N THR A 115 0.04 20.25 0.90
CA THR A 115 0.43 21.67 0.64
C THR A 115 0.03 22.61 1.76
N SER A 116 -1.15 22.43 2.35
CA SER A 116 -1.77 23.36 3.30
C SER A 116 -1.98 22.77 4.70
N GLY A 117 -1.70 21.48 4.90
CA GLY A 117 -1.85 20.79 6.18
C GLY A 117 -0.81 21.24 7.22
N SER A 118 -1.04 20.81 8.45
CA SER A 118 -0.14 21.10 9.57
C SER A 118 1.27 20.54 9.30
N ARG A 119 2.28 21.25 9.79
CA ARG A 119 3.68 20.76 9.79
C ARG A 119 4.01 19.96 11.05
N ASP A 120 3.13 19.92 12.04
CA ASP A 120 3.24 19.00 13.16
C ASP A 120 2.91 17.58 12.70
N PRO A 121 3.81 16.61 12.91
CA PRO A 121 3.59 15.24 12.41
C PRO A 121 2.33 14.58 12.98
N GLY A 122 1.97 14.87 14.23
CA GLY A 122 0.79 14.28 14.86
C GLY A 122 -0.51 14.84 14.28
N GLU A 123 -0.58 16.16 14.08
CA GLU A 123 -1.74 16.79 13.44
C GLU A 123 -1.87 16.37 11.97
N PHE A 124 -0.74 16.34 11.24
CA PHE A 124 -0.70 15.86 9.87
C PHE A 124 -1.24 14.41 9.78
N LEU A 125 -0.78 13.54 10.66
CA LEU A 125 -1.23 12.16 10.69
C LEU A 125 -2.73 12.02 10.98
N ARG A 126 -3.29 12.82 11.89
CA ARG A 126 -4.75 12.81 12.15
C ARG A 126 -5.55 13.16 10.90
N GLY A 127 -5.13 14.21 10.19
CA GLY A 127 -5.76 14.63 8.93
C GLY A 127 -5.68 13.53 7.87
N PHE A 128 -4.51 12.93 7.68
CA PHE A 128 -4.30 11.84 6.73
C PHE A 128 -5.17 10.61 7.05
N LEU A 129 -5.19 10.16 8.31
CA LEU A 129 -6.01 9.01 8.71
C LEU A 129 -7.50 9.24 8.42
N SER A 130 -7.98 10.45 8.65
CA SER A 130 -9.35 10.84 8.30
C SER A 130 -9.61 10.78 6.79
N LEU A 131 -8.65 11.21 5.97
CA LEU A 131 -8.77 11.19 4.49
C LEU A 131 -8.87 9.77 3.96
N VAL A 132 -8.04 8.84 4.48
CA VAL A 132 -8.04 7.44 4.04
C VAL A 132 -9.07 6.56 4.76
N GLY A 133 -9.97 7.15 5.54
CA GLY A 133 -11.01 6.39 6.24
C GLY A 133 -10.49 5.45 7.34
N SER A 134 -9.31 5.74 7.90
CA SER A 134 -8.72 4.97 8.98
C SER A 134 -9.03 5.59 10.35
N SER A 135 -9.21 4.74 11.36
CA SER A 135 -9.44 5.20 12.73
C SER A 135 -8.18 5.87 13.31
N THR A 136 -8.37 7.00 13.96
CA THR A 136 -7.29 7.65 14.73
C THR A 136 -7.19 6.96 16.09
N PRO A 137 -6.00 6.47 16.50
CA PRO A 137 -5.79 5.96 17.86
C PRO A 137 -6.13 7.02 18.91
N PRO A 138 -6.76 6.65 20.03
CA PRO A 138 -7.03 7.59 21.11
C PRO A 138 -5.73 8.07 21.79
N GLY A 139 -5.75 9.31 22.28
CA GLY A 139 -4.64 9.90 23.00
C GLY A 139 -3.48 10.43 22.14
N ASN A 140 -2.29 10.46 22.69
CA ASN A 140 -1.09 10.91 21.99
C ASN A 140 -0.50 9.78 21.15
N PHE A 141 0.06 10.12 20.00
CA PHE A 141 0.79 9.16 19.17
C PHE A 141 2.10 8.73 19.85
N THR A 142 2.46 7.46 19.67
CA THR A 142 3.77 6.95 20.11
C THR A 142 4.91 7.55 19.28
N PRO A 143 6.15 7.53 19.77
CA PRO A 143 7.31 7.98 19.00
C PRO A 143 7.42 7.29 17.62
N GLU A 144 7.08 5.99 17.55
CA GLU A 144 7.10 5.20 16.32
C GLU A 144 6.04 5.69 15.32
N LEU A 145 4.83 6.00 15.76
CA LEU A 145 3.78 6.57 14.93
C LEU A 145 4.14 7.97 14.45
N LEU A 146 4.78 8.78 15.29
CA LEU A 146 5.27 10.11 14.89
C LEU A 146 6.42 10.01 13.88
N GLN A 147 7.28 9.00 13.99
CA GLN A 147 8.29 8.72 12.97
C GLN A 147 7.62 8.33 11.65
N GLY A 148 6.65 7.40 11.68
CA GLY A 148 5.89 7.04 10.48
C GLY A 148 5.15 8.21 9.86
N ALA A 149 4.66 9.16 10.67
CA ALA A 149 4.07 10.40 10.18
C ALA A 149 5.10 11.29 9.46
N ARG A 150 6.32 11.44 10.02
CA ARG A 150 7.40 12.19 9.34
C ARG A 150 7.78 11.54 8.01
N THR A 151 7.86 10.20 7.97
CA THR A 151 8.12 9.46 6.74
C THR A 151 7.02 9.69 5.71
N LEU A 152 5.74 9.61 6.12
CA LEU A 152 4.59 9.91 5.27
C LEU A 152 4.67 11.31 4.64
N MET A 153 5.07 12.32 5.41
CA MET A 153 5.19 13.72 4.93
C MET A 153 6.21 13.90 3.81
N VAL A 154 7.16 12.97 3.66
CA VAL A 154 8.22 13.01 2.65
C VAL A 154 8.07 11.91 1.58
N GLU A 155 6.99 11.14 1.62
CA GLU A 155 6.64 10.20 0.56
C GLU A 155 6.24 10.95 -0.71
N ARG A 156 6.81 10.54 -1.85
CA ARG A 156 6.36 10.98 -3.17
C ARG A 156 4.90 10.56 -3.37
N SER A 157 4.09 11.47 -3.92
CA SER A 157 2.67 11.19 -4.13
C SER A 157 2.45 9.91 -4.95
N PRO A 158 1.71 8.92 -4.45
CA PRO A 158 1.43 7.70 -5.21
C PRO A 158 0.54 7.94 -6.44
N ALA A 159 -0.12 9.10 -6.54
CA ALA A 159 -0.85 9.51 -7.74
C ALA A 159 0.05 9.78 -8.95
N GLU A 160 1.36 9.99 -8.71
CA GLU A 160 2.37 10.14 -9.76
C GLU A 160 2.89 8.81 -10.31
N ALA A 161 2.53 7.68 -9.67
CA ALA A 161 3.03 6.38 -10.08
C ALA A 161 2.47 5.98 -11.45
N VAL A 162 3.39 5.67 -12.37
CA VAL A 162 3.04 5.10 -13.68
C VAL A 162 3.12 3.58 -13.59
N ILE A 163 1.97 2.95 -13.44
CA ILE A 163 1.90 1.49 -13.33
C ILE A 163 2.00 0.87 -14.73
N PRO A 164 2.96 -0.05 -14.97
CA PRO A 164 3.16 -0.70 -16.27
C PRO A 164 2.10 -1.80 -16.50
N LEU A 165 0.85 -1.38 -16.72
CA LEU A 165 -0.32 -2.25 -16.81
C LEU A 165 -0.16 -3.35 -17.86
N ASP A 166 0.37 -3.00 -19.04
CA ASP A 166 0.53 -3.96 -20.14
C ASP A 166 1.57 -5.05 -19.84
N ASP A 167 2.64 -4.71 -19.10
CA ASP A 167 3.64 -5.68 -18.68
C ASP A 167 3.07 -6.61 -17.60
N LEU A 168 2.33 -6.05 -16.66
CA LEU A 168 1.62 -6.82 -15.64
C LEU A 168 0.54 -7.73 -16.23
N LEU A 169 -0.21 -7.27 -17.23
CA LEU A 169 -1.20 -8.09 -17.93
C LEU A 169 -0.55 -9.32 -18.56
N ARG A 170 0.60 -9.15 -19.22
CA ARG A 170 1.34 -10.23 -19.88
C ARG A 170 2.07 -11.16 -18.92
N ALA A 171 2.28 -10.72 -17.68
CA ALA A 171 2.98 -11.51 -16.68
C ALA A 171 2.21 -12.80 -16.33
N PRO A 172 2.90 -13.98 -16.25
CA PRO A 172 2.25 -15.29 -16.22
C PRO A 172 1.66 -15.68 -14.85
N PHE A 173 1.81 -14.83 -13.83
CA PHE A 173 1.33 -15.12 -12.49
C PHE A 173 -0.11 -14.62 -12.27
N PRO A 174 -0.89 -15.30 -11.39
CA PRO A 174 -2.21 -14.83 -10.98
C PRO A 174 -2.10 -13.55 -10.17
N LYS A 175 -3.12 -12.71 -10.28
CA LYS A 175 -3.20 -11.40 -9.64
C LYS A 175 -4.51 -11.27 -8.90
N LEU A 176 -4.45 -10.71 -7.69
CA LEU A 176 -5.60 -10.44 -6.84
C LEU A 176 -5.58 -8.96 -6.42
N VAL A 177 -6.71 -8.31 -6.58
CA VAL A 177 -6.92 -6.93 -6.12
C VAL A 177 -7.98 -6.93 -5.03
N VAL A 178 -7.65 -6.36 -3.87
CA VAL A 178 -8.52 -6.40 -2.68
C VAL A 178 -8.88 -4.99 -2.24
N SER A 179 -10.18 -4.73 -2.01
CA SER A 179 -10.66 -3.48 -1.39
C SER A 179 -11.58 -3.69 -0.20
N GLY A 180 -11.66 -2.67 0.65
CA GLY A 180 -12.55 -2.64 1.83
C GLY A 180 -13.94 -2.11 1.53
N GLY A 181 -14.22 -1.66 0.30
CA GLY A 181 -15.51 -1.07 -0.09
C GLY A 181 -15.89 0.17 0.75
N HIS A 182 -14.90 0.93 1.20
CA HIS A 182 -15.10 2.08 2.09
C HIS A 182 -14.88 3.43 1.39
N SER A 183 -14.23 3.42 0.24
CA SER A 183 -13.83 4.62 -0.50
C SER A 183 -14.04 4.44 -2.00
N PRO A 184 -14.93 5.22 -2.62
CA PRO A 184 -15.15 5.15 -4.08
C PRO A 184 -13.86 5.36 -4.89
N ALA A 185 -12.91 6.16 -4.40
CA ALA A 185 -11.65 6.39 -5.09
C ALA A 185 -10.75 5.14 -5.11
N PHE A 186 -10.65 4.42 -3.98
CA PHE A 186 -9.91 3.15 -3.93
C PHE A 186 -10.62 2.05 -4.71
N ASP A 187 -11.95 2.00 -4.66
CA ASP A 187 -12.72 1.04 -5.44
C ASP A 187 -12.53 1.26 -6.94
N ALA A 188 -12.57 2.51 -7.44
CA ALA A 188 -12.31 2.84 -8.84
C ALA A 188 -10.90 2.42 -9.29
N VAL A 189 -9.87 2.63 -8.47
CA VAL A 189 -8.52 2.12 -8.75
C VAL A 189 -8.51 0.61 -8.84
N CYS A 190 -9.15 -0.07 -7.89
CA CYS A 190 -9.21 -1.53 -7.86
C CYS A 190 -9.97 -2.10 -9.07
N ASP A 191 -11.05 -1.45 -9.51
CA ASP A 191 -11.85 -1.87 -10.68
C ASP A 191 -11.01 -1.74 -11.98
N VAL A 192 -10.25 -0.65 -12.13
CA VAL A 192 -9.34 -0.50 -13.28
C VAL A 192 -8.21 -1.56 -13.24
N LEU A 193 -7.65 -1.85 -12.06
CA LEU A 193 -6.62 -2.87 -11.94
C LEU A 193 -7.17 -4.27 -12.22
N GLU A 194 -8.39 -4.60 -11.76
CA GLU A 194 -9.08 -5.85 -12.11
C GLU A 194 -9.18 -6.00 -13.62
N GLU A 195 -9.77 -5.01 -14.30
CA GLU A 195 -9.98 -5.04 -15.75
C GLU A 195 -8.65 -5.08 -16.52
N ARG A 196 -7.73 -4.16 -16.21
CA ARG A 196 -6.51 -3.96 -17.00
C ARG A 196 -5.43 -5.01 -16.74
N LEU A 197 -5.43 -5.67 -15.60
CA LEU A 197 -4.47 -6.73 -15.28
C LEU A 197 -5.05 -8.13 -15.49
N GLY A 198 -6.33 -8.28 -15.76
CA GLY A 198 -7.03 -9.56 -15.72
C GLY A 198 -6.93 -10.20 -14.34
N ALA A 199 -7.02 -9.39 -13.29
CA ALA A 199 -6.89 -9.83 -11.91
C ALA A 199 -8.22 -10.35 -11.36
N GLU A 200 -8.15 -11.24 -10.38
CA GLU A 200 -9.32 -11.53 -9.53
C GLU A 200 -9.59 -10.32 -8.61
N ARG A 201 -10.86 -10.13 -8.25
CA ARG A 201 -11.32 -9.06 -7.38
C ARG A 201 -11.91 -9.62 -6.11
N ALA A 202 -11.43 -9.16 -4.96
CA ALA A 202 -12.07 -9.42 -3.67
C ALA A 202 -12.45 -8.10 -2.98
N ALA A 203 -13.62 -8.06 -2.41
CA ALA A 203 -14.05 -6.95 -1.57
C ALA A 203 -14.44 -7.47 -0.18
N LEU A 204 -13.95 -6.81 0.87
CA LEU A 204 -14.32 -7.11 2.26
C LEU A 204 -15.02 -5.88 2.87
N PRO A 205 -16.34 -5.70 2.62
CA PRO A 205 -17.08 -4.52 3.05
C PRO A 205 -17.00 -4.33 4.56
N GLY A 206 -16.78 -3.09 4.98
CA GLY A 206 -16.65 -2.73 6.40
C GLY A 206 -15.24 -2.90 6.99
N ALA A 207 -14.29 -3.43 6.22
CA ALA A 207 -12.90 -3.58 6.67
C ALA A 207 -12.13 -2.24 6.71
N GLY A 208 -12.58 -1.23 5.97
CA GLY A 208 -11.87 0.03 5.81
C GLY A 208 -10.56 -0.16 5.05
N HIS A 209 -9.63 0.79 5.20
CA HIS A 209 -8.36 0.78 4.46
C HIS A 209 -7.37 -0.33 4.90
N SER A 210 -7.45 -0.77 6.15
CA SER A 210 -6.48 -1.74 6.72
C SER A 210 -7.04 -3.17 6.75
N ILE A 211 -7.46 -3.70 5.62
CA ILE A 211 -8.15 -4.99 5.45
C ILE A 211 -7.37 -6.17 6.04
N GLN A 212 -6.04 -6.18 5.90
CA GLN A 212 -5.17 -7.24 6.40
C GLN A 212 -5.26 -7.42 7.93
N ARG A 213 -5.73 -6.41 8.66
CA ARG A 213 -5.93 -6.47 10.12
C ARG A 213 -7.11 -7.34 10.56
N LEU A 214 -7.97 -7.73 9.62
CA LEU A 214 -9.06 -8.66 9.91
C LEU A 214 -8.58 -10.06 10.31
N GLY A 215 -7.32 -10.40 10.00
CA GLY A 215 -6.78 -11.73 10.28
C GLY A 215 -7.42 -12.82 9.41
N ALA A 216 -8.06 -13.82 10.03
CA ALA A 216 -8.60 -14.98 9.32
C ALA A 216 -9.43 -14.64 8.08
N PRO A 217 -10.39 -13.70 8.08
CA PRO A 217 -11.16 -13.36 6.89
C PRO A 217 -10.34 -12.83 5.70
N PHE A 218 -9.15 -12.30 5.96
CA PHE A 218 -8.23 -11.87 4.92
C PHE A 218 -7.23 -12.96 4.53
N ASN A 219 -6.87 -13.84 5.47
CA ASN A 219 -5.85 -14.87 5.27
C ASN A 219 -6.36 -16.08 4.47
N GLU A 220 -7.68 -16.25 4.34
CA GLU A 220 -8.37 -17.32 3.60
C GLU A 220 -8.55 -16.97 2.12
#